data_0e161435dbd5520e504e47c96a5c8001
#
_entry.id   0e161435dbd5520e504e47c96a5c8001
#
_cell.length_a   1.000
_cell.length_b   1.000
_cell.length_c   1.000
_cell.angle_alpha   90.00
_cell.angle_beta   90.00
_cell.angle_gamma   90.00
#
_symmetry.space_group_name_H-M   'P 1'
#
loop_
_entity.id
_entity.type
_entity.pdbx_description
1 polymer ?
#
loop_
_entity_poly.entity_id
_entity_poly.type
_entity_poly.pdbx_seq_one_letter_code
_entity_poly.pdbx_strand_id
1 'polypeptide(L)'
;MVLTDIIASHLPEIPIFSIDTGRLPEDTHELLERLEGRHGPRIRLVYPDPRALQTLLSVQGVNGFRQSVEARMSCCGTRKVEPFKTAIAGFKAWVTGVRREQSTTRALGVAEEWDAQFGLYKLSPLLDWSEEDVWQYIRARNLPYNALHDRQYPSIGCAPCTRAIEPGEDRRGGRWWWEKDSQSRECGLLPLVRHAAIAGA
;
A
#
# COMPACT_ATOMS: atom_id res chain seq x y z
N MET A 1 -9.54 -3.30 2.89
CA MET A 1 -10.79 -4.00 3.27
C MET A 1 -11.49 -3.39 4.49
N VAL A 2 -10.90 -3.39 5.72
CA VAL A 2 -11.55 -2.77 6.90
C VAL A 2 -11.88 -1.31 6.67
N LEU A 3 -10.89 -0.49 6.29
CA LEU A 3 -11.11 0.92 5.98
C LEU A 3 -12.14 1.12 4.86
N THR A 4 -12.12 0.28 3.84
CA THR A 4 -13.11 0.30 2.74
C THR A 4 -14.51 0.07 3.27
N ASP A 5 -14.71 -0.92 4.16
CA ASP A 5 -16.01 -1.22 4.76
C ASP A 5 -16.50 -0.06 5.65
N ILE A 6 -15.62 0.52 6.46
CA ILE A 6 -15.95 1.68 7.31
C ILE A 6 -16.40 2.87 6.44
N ILE A 7 -15.58 3.24 5.44
CA ILE A 7 -15.89 4.36 4.55
C ILE A 7 -17.18 4.09 3.77
N ALA A 8 -17.31 2.90 3.18
CA ALA A 8 -18.50 2.56 2.40
C ALA A 8 -19.79 2.56 3.22
N SER A 9 -19.70 2.21 4.51
CA SER A 9 -20.87 2.12 5.40
C SER A 9 -21.27 3.46 6.02
N HIS A 10 -20.29 4.34 6.31
CA HIS A 10 -20.55 5.54 7.12
C HIS A 10 -20.37 6.85 6.35
N LEU A 11 -19.60 6.84 5.26
CA LEU A 11 -19.24 8.02 4.48
C LEU A 11 -19.39 7.70 2.98
N PRO A 12 -20.62 7.44 2.53
CA PRO A 12 -20.88 6.94 1.17
C PRO A 12 -20.47 7.91 0.06
N GLU A 13 -20.32 9.17 0.35
CA GLU A 13 -19.90 10.21 -0.59
C GLU A 13 -18.38 10.23 -0.83
N ILE A 14 -17.58 9.62 0.06
CA ILE A 14 -16.12 9.62 -0.10
C ILE A 14 -15.73 8.62 -1.18
N PRO A 15 -15.00 9.05 -2.23
CA PRO A 15 -14.56 8.17 -3.29
C PRO A 15 -13.48 7.21 -2.77
N ILE A 16 -13.60 5.95 -3.18
CA ILE A 16 -12.61 4.90 -2.89
C ILE A 16 -11.91 4.54 -4.19
N PHE A 17 -10.59 4.38 -4.14
CA PHE A 17 -9.82 3.90 -5.28
C PHE A 17 -8.80 2.86 -4.87
N SER A 18 -8.44 2.01 -5.81
CA SER A 18 -7.33 1.07 -5.69
C SER A 18 -6.38 1.26 -6.87
N ILE A 19 -5.09 1.18 -6.61
CA ILE A 19 -4.08 1.26 -7.67
C ILE A 19 -3.80 -0.14 -8.17
N ASP A 20 -4.18 -0.42 -9.40
CA ASP A 20 -3.72 -1.60 -10.09
C ASP A 20 -2.40 -1.30 -10.81
N THR A 21 -1.34 -1.85 -10.30
CA THR A 21 0.01 -1.66 -10.82
C THR A 21 0.27 -2.42 -12.14
N GLY A 22 -0.70 -3.21 -12.60
CA GLY A 22 -0.56 -4.18 -13.68
C GLY A 22 0.28 -5.40 -13.27
N ARG A 23 0.52 -5.59 -11.97
CA ARG A 23 1.28 -6.72 -11.39
C ARG A 23 0.74 -7.16 -10.03
N LEU A 24 -0.52 -6.92 -9.74
CA LEU A 24 -1.15 -7.41 -8.52
C LEU A 24 -1.33 -8.94 -8.59
N PRO A 25 -1.32 -9.64 -7.44
CA PRO A 25 -1.76 -11.03 -7.38
C PRO A 25 -3.23 -11.16 -7.77
N GLU A 26 -3.62 -12.27 -8.36
CA GLU A 26 -5.02 -12.58 -8.70
C GLU A 26 -5.92 -12.51 -7.46
N ASP A 27 -5.47 -13.07 -6.34
CA ASP A 27 -6.18 -12.96 -5.05
C ASP A 27 -6.54 -11.51 -4.65
N THR A 28 -5.81 -10.52 -5.16
CA THR A 28 -6.13 -9.10 -4.90
C THR A 28 -7.28 -8.63 -5.81
N HIS A 29 -7.33 -9.06 -7.05
CA HIS A 29 -8.44 -8.78 -7.96
C HIS A 29 -9.73 -9.46 -7.48
N GLU A 30 -9.65 -10.71 -7.06
CA GLU A 30 -10.78 -11.44 -6.44
C GLU A 30 -11.30 -10.73 -5.18
N LEU A 31 -10.38 -10.21 -4.33
CA LEU A 31 -10.80 -9.42 -3.17
C LEU A 31 -11.52 -8.14 -3.58
N LEU A 32 -11.05 -7.44 -4.60
CA LEU A 32 -11.71 -6.22 -5.09
C LEU A 32 -13.12 -6.53 -5.60
N GLU A 33 -13.29 -7.58 -6.39
CA GLU A 33 -14.58 -8.05 -6.87
C GLU A 33 -15.55 -8.37 -5.71
N ARG A 34 -15.06 -9.11 -4.70
CA ARG A 34 -15.87 -9.45 -3.51
C ARG A 34 -16.25 -8.22 -2.68
N LEU A 35 -15.39 -7.21 -2.62
CA LEU A 35 -15.70 -5.93 -1.95
C LEU A 35 -16.75 -5.13 -2.75
N GLU A 36 -16.67 -5.12 -4.08
CA GLU A 36 -17.67 -4.50 -4.94
C GLU A 36 -19.01 -5.24 -4.88
N GLY A 37 -19.00 -6.55 -4.82
CA GLY A 37 -20.20 -7.35 -4.59
C GLY A 37 -20.92 -7.03 -3.27
N ARG A 38 -20.15 -6.61 -2.25
CA ARG A 38 -20.68 -6.21 -0.94
C ARG A 38 -21.18 -4.77 -0.88
N HIS A 39 -20.44 -3.84 -1.46
CA HIS A 39 -20.66 -2.39 -1.31
C HIS A 39 -21.13 -1.70 -2.59
N GLY A 40 -21.35 -2.45 -3.65
CA GLY A 40 -21.60 -1.94 -5.00
C GLY A 40 -20.30 -1.49 -5.69
N PRO A 41 -20.37 -1.05 -6.97
CA PRO A 41 -19.22 -0.68 -7.80
C PRO A 41 -18.66 0.69 -7.37
N ARG A 42 -18.00 0.74 -6.23
CA ARG A 42 -17.51 1.97 -5.59
C ARG A 42 -16.01 2.14 -5.63
N ILE A 43 -15.27 1.10 -6.03
CA ILE A 43 -13.81 1.11 -6.04
C ILE A 43 -13.34 1.47 -7.44
N ARG A 44 -12.90 2.71 -7.64
CA ARG A 44 -12.29 3.12 -8.90
C ARG A 44 -10.89 2.53 -9.01
N LEU A 45 -10.63 1.74 -10.04
CA LEU A 45 -9.28 1.28 -10.37
C LEU A 45 -8.49 2.37 -11.08
N VAL A 46 -7.25 2.55 -10.64
CA VAL A 46 -6.32 3.55 -11.20
C VAL A 46 -5.07 2.80 -11.69
N TYR A 47 -4.70 3.04 -12.93
CA TYR A 47 -3.62 2.33 -13.62
C TYR A 47 -2.43 3.25 -13.90
N PRO A 48 -1.22 2.70 -14.08
CA PRO A 48 -0.09 3.47 -14.58
C PRO A 48 -0.34 3.98 -16.01
N ASP A 49 0.22 5.14 -16.32
CA ASP A 49 0.21 5.66 -17.70
C ASP A 49 0.90 4.66 -18.65
N PRO A 50 0.25 4.26 -19.75
CA PRO A 50 0.79 3.24 -20.66
C PRO A 50 2.12 3.63 -21.30
N ARG A 51 2.31 4.92 -21.61
CA ARG A 51 3.55 5.40 -22.25
C ARG A 51 4.70 5.42 -21.24
N ALA A 52 4.45 5.91 -20.03
CA ALA A 52 5.44 5.88 -18.96
C ALA A 52 5.82 4.44 -18.61
N LEU A 53 4.85 3.53 -18.58
CA LEU A 53 5.10 2.10 -18.36
C LEU A 53 5.94 1.48 -19.48
N GLN A 54 5.62 1.79 -20.73
CA GLN A 54 6.39 1.32 -21.89
C GLN A 54 7.84 1.81 -21.83
N THR A 55 8.06 3.09 -21.52
CA THR A 55 9.38 3.67 -21.35
C THR A 55 10.16 2.97 -20.24
N LEU A 56 9.54 2.78 -19.07
CA LEU A 56 10.16 2.04 -17.97
C LEU A 56 10.63 0.65 -18.40
N LEU A 57 9.76 -0.10 -19.08
CA LEU A 57 10.07 -1.47 -19.50
C LEU A 57 11.13 -1.53 -20.60
N SER A 58 11.18 -0.53 -21.50
CA SER A 58 12.23 -0.43 -22.52
C SER A 58 13.61 -0.20 -21.91
N VAL A 59 13.69 0.56 -20.81
CA VAL A 59 14.95 0.88 -20.13
C VAL A 59 15.39 -0.23 -19.17
N GLN A 60 14.46 -0.73 -18.34
CA GLN A 60 14.81 -1.66 -17.26
C GLN A 60 14.51 -3.13 -17.59
N GLY A 61 13.73 -3.39 -18.63
CA GLY A 61 13.17 -4.71 -18.88
C GLY A 61 12.07 -5.08 -17.86
N VAL A 62 11.46 -6.24 -18.06
CA VAL A 62 10.28 -6.69 -17.30
C VAL A 62 10.57 -6.83 -15.79
N ASN A 63 11.76 -7.30 -15.43
CA ASN A 63 12.16 -7.57 -14.04
C ASN A 63 13.35 -6.73 -13.56
N GLY A 64 13.67 -5.64 -14.27
CA GLY A 64 14.79 -4.77 -13.93
C GLY A 64 14.71 -4.12 -12.55
N PHE A 65 13.51 -4.00 -11.96
CA PHE A 65 13.30 -3.55 -10.60
C PHE A 65 14.06 -4.36 -9.52
N ARG A 66 14.60 -5.53 -9.86
CA ARG A 66 15.42 -6.35 -8.94
C ARG A 66 16.90 -5.98 -8.94
N GLN A 67 17.36 -5.18 -9.89
CA GLN A 67 18.77 -4.89 -10.11
C GLN A 67 19.33 -3.94 -9.03
N SER A 68 18.51 -2.98 -8.57
CA SER A 68 18.89 -2.05 -7.51
C SER A 68 17.66 -1.46 -6.81
N VAL A 69 17.88 -0.79 -5.69
CA VAL A 69 16.85 -0.03 -4.96
C VAL A 69 16.30 1.10 -5.84
N GLU A 70 17.16 1.80 -6.58
CA GLU A 70 16.78 2.88 -7.49
C GLU A 70 15.89 2.37 -8.62
N ALA A 71 16.24 1.24 -9.23
CA ALA A 71 15.44 0.61 -10.28
C ALA A 71 14.07 0.18 -9.75
N ARG A 72 14.01 -0.34 -8.52
CA ARG A 72 12.75 -0.66 -7.84
C ARG A 72 11.95 0.60 -7.54
N MET A 73 12.58 1.66 -7.03
CA MET A 73 11.90 2.93 -6.74
C MET A 73 11.34 3.56 -8.01
N SER A 74 12.08 3.52 -9.12
CA SER A 74 11.58 3.95 -10.43
C SER A 74 10.35 3.15 -10.88
N CYS A 75 10.39 1.83 -10.73
CA CYS A 75 9.25 0.97 -11.02
C CYS A 75 8.04 1.30 -10.13
N CYS A 76 8.25 1.48 -8.82
CA CYS A 76 7.19 1.89 -7.89
C CYS A 76 6.68 3.30 -8.20
N GLY A 77 7.55 4.22 -8.60
CA GLY A 77 7.18 5.56 -9.05
C GLY A 77 6.17 5.50 -10.19
N THR A 78 6.57 4.88 -11.29
CA THR A 78 5.73 4.77 -12.49
C THR A 78 4.42 4.01 -12.23
N ARG A 79 4.49 2.87 -11.51
CA ARG A 79 3.33 1.98 -11.37
C ARG A 79 2.40 2.33 -10.22
N LYS A 80 2.84 3.16 -9.27
CA LYS A 80 2.06 3.41 -8.05
C LYS A 80 2.01 4.88 -7.66
N VAL A 81 3.16 5.57 -7.58
CA VAL A 81 3.20 6.94 -7.07
C VAL A 81 2.53 7.91 -8.06
N GLU A 82 2.86 7.83 -9.34
CA GLU A 82 2.23 8.70 -10.34
C GLU A 82 0.73 8.44 -10.52
N PRO A 83 0.24 7.19 -10.61
CA PRO A 83 -1.20 6.91 -10.57
C PRO A 83 -1.87 7.43 -9.29
N PHE A 84 -1.21 7.32 -8.13
CA PHE A 84 -1.72 7.86 -6.88
C PHE A 84 -1.88 9.38 -6.94
N LYS A 85 -0.87 10.12 -7.40
CA LYS A 85 -0.95 11.58 -7.58
C LYS A 85 -2.14 11.98 -8.46
N THR A 86 -2.34 11.26 -9.56
CA THR A 86 -3.50 11.48 -10.43
C THR A 86 -4.82 11.22 -9.72
N ALA A 87 -4.88 10.16 -8.91
CA ALA A 87 -6.09 9.78 -8.19
C ALA A 87 -6.51 10.80 -7.12
N ILE A 88 -5.54 11.43 -6.46
CA ILE A 88 -5.77 12.40 -5.36
C ILE A 88 -5.81 13.85 -5.83
N ALA A 89 -5.58 14.12 -7.10
CA ALA A 89 -5.60 15.49 -7.62
C ALA A 89 -6.93 16.20 -7.35
N GLY A 90 -6.87 17.41 -6.79
CA GLY A 90 -8.04 18.22 -6.44
C GLY A 90 -8.67 17.91 -5.09
N PHE A 91 -8.22 16.88 -4.37
CA PHE A 91 -8.65 16.63 -3.00
C PHE A 91 -7.84 17.45 -1.98
N LYS A 92 -8.41 17.66 -0.79
CA LYS A 92 -7.73 18.34 0.33
C LYS A 92 -7.05 17.36 1.28
N ALA A 93 -7.50 16.11 1.28
CA ALA A 93 -6.98 15.05 2.14
C ALA A 93 -7.11 13.69 1.45
N TRP A 94 -6.31 12.74 1.89
CA TRP A 94 -6.45 11.33 1.55
C TRP A 94 -6.43 10.47 2.81
N VAL A 95 -7.11 9.34 2.75
CA VAL A 95 -7.28 8.43 3.89
C VAL A 95 -6.57 7.12 3.62
N THR A 96 -5.86 6.61 4.60
CA THR A 96 -5.10 5.37 4.49
C THR A 96 -5.30 4.44 5.68
N GLY A 97 -5.25 3.13 5.44
CA GLY A 97 -5.30 2.10 6.48
C GLY A 97 -3.94 1.74 7.08
N VAL A 98 -3.01 2.69 7.13
CA VAL A 98 -1.71 2.49 7.78
C VAL A 98 -1.90 2.29 9.28
N ARG A 99 -1.13 1.37 9.86
CA ARG A 99 -1.11 1.06 11.30
C ARG A 99 0.32 1.06 11.83
N ARG A 100 0.52 1.44 13.09
CA ARG A 100 1.85 1.46 13.75
C ARG A 100 2.53 0.10 13.74
N GLU A 101 1.78 -0.96 14.02
CA GLU A 101 2.29 -2.32 14.09
C GLU A 101 2.85 -2.88 12.78
N GLN A 102 2.58 -2.23 11.64
CA GLN A 102 2.96 -2.79 10.33
C GLN A 102 4.46 -2.75 10.07
N SER A 103 5.19 -1.82 10.68
CA SER A 103 6.64 -1.72 10.58
C SER A 103 7.20 -0.67 11.55
N THR A 104 8.49 -0.75 11.85
CA THR A 104 9.20 0.23 12.67
C THR A 104 9.13 1.64 12.08
N THR A 105 9.15 1.77 10.75
CA THR A 105 9.04 3.06 10.06
C THR A 105 7.66 3.72 10.25
N ARG A 106 6.63 2.93 10.55
CA ARG A 106 5.25 3.40 10.76
C ARG A 106 4.92 3.65 12.23
N ALA A 107 5.74 3.13 13.14
CA ALA A 107 5.53 3.27 14.58
C ALA A 107 5.44 4.73 15.05
N LEU A 108 6.18 5.62 14.40
CA LEU A 108 6.22 7.07 14.70
C LEU A 108 5.14 7.89 13.95
N GLY A 109 4.28 7.26 13.16
CA GLY A 109 3.21 7.94 12.43
C GLY A 109 2.24 8.67 13.35
N VAL A 110 1.54 9.65 12.82
CA VAL A 110 0.44 10.37 13.48
C VAL A 110 -0.86 10.17 12.71
N ALA A 111 -1.99 10.27 13.41
CA ALA A 111 -3.30 9.99 12.80
C ALA A 111 -3.67 11.00 11.71
N GLU A 112 -3.22 12.25 11.88
CA GLU A 112 -3.40 13.33 10.91
C GLU A 112 -2.08 14.06 10.72
N GLU A 113 -1.62 14.20 9.47
CA GLU A 113 -0.39 14.92 9.15
C GLU A 113 -0.49 15.61 7.79
N TRP A 114 0.26 16.71 7.63
CA TRP A 114 0.48 17.31 6.32
C TRP A 114 1.46 16.47 5.51
N ASP A 115 0.98 15.91 4.42
CA ASP A 115 1.82 15.15 3.49
C ASP A 115 2.48 16.12 2.49
N ALA A 116 3.70 16.54 2.81
CA ALA A 116 4.45 17.48 1.98
C ALA A 116 4.81 16.89 0.60
N GLN A 117 4.83 15.56 0.45
CA GLN A 117 5.10 14.90 -0.83
C GLN A 117 3.96 15.13 -1.82
N PHE A 118 2.74 15.18 -1.33
CA PHE A 118 1.55 15.29 -2.16
C PHE A 118 0.80 16.62 -1.98
N GLY A 119 1.17 17.43 -1.00
CA GLY A 119 0.60 18.75 -0.76
C GLY A 119 -0.83 18.74 -0.23
N LEU A 120 -1.19 17.75 0.58
CA LEU A 120 -2.51 17.60 1.21
C LEU A 120 -2.43 16.85 2.54
N TYR A 121 -3.52 16.85 3.30
CA TYR A 121 -3.57 16.11 4.56
C TYR A 121 -3.64 14.61 4.32
N LYS A 122 -2.93 13.85 5.14
CA LYS A 122 -3.01 12.40 5.23
C LYS A 122 -3.68 12.01 6.54
N LEU A 123 -4.73 11.20 6.45
CA LEU A 123 -5.51 10.73 7.58
C LEU A 123 -5.34 9.21 7.72
N SER A 124 -4.98 8.75 8.91
CA SER A 124 -4.74 7.34 9.23
C SER A 124 -5.66 6.88 10.36
N PRO A 125 -6.97 6.71 10.14
CA PRO A 125 -7.93 6.43 11.21
C PRO A 125 -7.74 5.07 11.89
N LEU A 126 -7.01 4.16 11.27
CA LEU A 126 -6.69 2.85 11.85
C LEU A 126 -5.30 2.80 12.49
N LEU A 127 -4.64 3.95 12.68
CA LEU A 127 -3.23 4.02 13.05
C LEU A 127 -2.90 3.21 14.31
N ASP A 128 -3.74 3.30 15.33
CA ASP A 128 -3.55 2.65 16.63
C ASP A 128 -4.25 1.28 16.74
N TRP A 129 -4.88 0.81 15.66
CA TRP A 129 -5.47 -0.52 15.63
C TRP A 129 -4.38 -1.59 15.61
N SER A 130 -4.52 -2.57 16.49
CA SER A 130 -3.71 -3.78 16.45
C SER A 130 -4.13 -4.68 15.28
N GLU A 131 -3.31 -5.68 14.97
CA GLU A 131 -3.70 -6.71 14.01
C GLU A 131 -4.90 -7.51 14.51
N GLU A 132 -4.94 -7.79 15.80
CA GLU A 132 -6.08 -8.49 16.41
C GLU A 132 -7.38 -7.70 16.24
N ASP A 133 -7.37 -6.37 16.42
CA ASP A 133 -8.53 -5.50 16.18
C ASP A 133 -9.01 -5.62 14.74
N VAL A 134 -8.06 -5.61 13.78
CA VAL A 134 -8.39 -5.77 12.35
C VAL A 134 -9.05 -7.12 12.08
N TRP A 135 -8.48 -8.20 12.60
CA TRP A 135 -9.03 -9.54 12.39
C TRP A 135 -10.35 -9.73 13.13
N GLN A 136 -10.51 -9.17 14.33
CA GLN A 136 -11.76 -9.17 15.07
C GLN A 136 -12.86 -8.46 14.27
N TYR A 137 -12.56 -7.29 13.71
CA TYR A 137 -13.49 -6.55 12.86
C TYR A 137 -13.88 -7.36 11.60
N ILE A 138 -12.91 -7.97 10.93
CA ILE A 138 -13.15 -8.82 9.75
C ILE A 138 -14.08 -9.98 10.09
N ARG A 139 -13.82 -10.70 11.18
CA ARG A 139 -14.64 -11.82 11.64
C ARG A 139 -16.05 -11.38 12.02
N ALA A 140 -16.16 -10.33 12.84
CA ALA A 140 -17.45 -9.82 13.33
C ALA A 140 -18.37 -9.35 12.22
N ARG A 141 -17.82 -8.83 11.14
CA ARG A 141 -18.60 -8.33 10.00
C ARG A 141 -18.60 -9.27 8.79
N ASN A 142 -17.98 -10.44 8.91
CA ASN A 142 -17.82 -11.40 7.82
C ASN A 142 -17.29 -10.71 6.54
N LEU A 143 -16.21 -9.92 6.67
CA LEU A 143 -15.65 -9.21 5.55
C LEU A 143 -14.80 -10.12 4.66
N PRO A 144 -14.85 -9.93 3.34
CA PRO A 144 -13.87 -10.56 2.46
C PRO A 144 -12.48 -10.01 2.76
N TYR A 145 -11.49 -10.89 2.77
CA TYR A 145 -10.08 -10.56 2.89
C TYR A 145 -9.27 -11.29 1.83
N ASN A 146 -8.03 -10.88 1.63
CA ASN A 146 -7.15 -11.48 0.63
C ASN A 146 -6.69 -12.86 1.10
N ALA A 147 -6.97 -13.90 0.32
CA ALA A 147 -6.66 -15.30 0.66
C ALA A 147 -5.15 -15.58 0.81
N LEU A 148 -4.29 -14.69 0.32
CA LEU A 148 -2.85 -14.79 0.57
C LEU A 148 -2.50 -14.69 2.05
N HIS A 149 -3.32 -14.05 2.90
CA HIS A 149 -3.08 -14.03 4.35
C HIS A 149 -3.07 -15.44 4.96
N ASP A 150 -3.91 -16.34 4.45
CA ASP A 150 -3.96 -17.75 4.90
C ASP A 150 -2.74 -18.55 4.43
N ARG A 151 -1.97 -18.00 3.50
CA ARG A 151 -0.77 -18.62 2.89
C ARG A 151 0.54 -17.94 3.34
N GLN A 152 0.57 -17.37 4.53
CA GLN A 152 1.75 -16.73 5.14
C GLN A 152 2.20 -15.43 4.42
N TYR A 153 1.27 -14.66 3.86
CA TYR A 153 1.55 -13.33 3.29
C TYR A 153 0.97 -12.22 4.19
N PRO A 154 1.61 -11.84 5.30
CA PRO A 154 1.10 -10.79 6.18
C PRO A 154 1.17 -9.38 5.57
N SER A 155 1.99 -9.20 4.53
CA SER A 155 2.13 -7.95 3.78
C SER A 155 2.10 -8.24 2.28
N ILE A 156 1.09 -7.71 1.60
CA ILE A 156 0.84 -7.99 0.17
C ILE A 156 1.11 -6.73 -0.67
N GLY A 157 1.71 -6.93 -1.83
CA GLY A 157 1.91 -5.90 -2.85
C GLY A 157 1.93 -6.53 -4.25
N CYS A 158 2.72 -5.97 -5.18
CA CYS A 158 2.88 -6.61 -6.49
C CYS A 158 3.39 -8.05 -6.35
N ALA A 159 2.83 -8.98 -7.11
CA ALA A 159 3.17 -10.40 -7.06
C ALA A 159 4.69 -10.68 -7.15
N PRO A 160 5.45 -10.08 -8.11
CA PRO A 160 6.88 -10.32 -8.19
C PRO A 160 7.71 -9.66 -7.08
N CYS A 161 7.09 -8.85 -6.21
CA CYS A 161 7.73 -8.14 -5.10
C CYS A 161 7.26 -8.65 -3.74
N THR A 162 6.57 -9.78 -3.70
CA THR A 162 5.99 -10.33 -2.47
C THR A 162 6.14 -11.84 -2.48
N ARG A 163 6.56 -12.41 -1.35
CA ARG A 163 6.54 -13.85 -1.07
C ARG A 163 5.90 -14.13 0.28
N ALA A 164 5.57 -15.37 0.53
CA ALA A 164 5.27 -15.85 1.87
C ALA A 164 6.49 -15.66 2.78
N ILE A 165 6.23 -15.50 4.07
CA ILE A 165 7.28 -15.47 5.09
C ILE A 165 7.37 -16.82 5.81
N GLU A 166 8.56 -17.11 6.36
CA GLU A 166 8.77 -18.25 7.24
C GLU A 166 8.32 -17.92 8.68
N PRO A 167 8.00 -18.93 9.48
CA PRO A 167 7.69 -18.73 10.89
C PRO A 167 8.82 -17.98 11.63
N GLY A 168 8.46 -16.88 12.31
CA GLY A 168 9.43 -16.02 13.03
C GLY A 168 10.11 -14.96 12.17
N GLU A 169 9.89 -14.93 10.87
CA GLU A 169 10.38 -13.87 9.99
C GLU A 169 9.61 -12.55 10.22
N ASP A 170 10.28 -11.42 10.00
CA ASP A 170 9.62 -10.12 10.04
C ASP A 170 8.39 -10.08 9.12
N ARG A 171 7.31 -9.44 9.56
CA ARG A 171 6.04 -9.36 8.82
C ARG A 171 6.16 -8.78 7.42
N ARG A 172 7.16 -7.94 7.18
CA ARG A 172 7.49 -7.39 5.86
C ARG A 172 8.69 -8.06 5.22
N GLY A 173 9.25 -9.11 5.83
CA GLY A 173 10.36 -9.90 5.32
C GLY A 173 10.11 -10.44 3.91
N GLY A 174 8.86 -10.77 3.60
CA GLY A 174 8.42 -11.16 2.26
C GLY A 174 8.38 -10.06 1.20
N ARG A 175 8.53 -8.77 1.58
CA ARG A 175 8.52 -7.63 0.66
C ARG A 175 9.93 -7.30 0.22
N TRP A 176 10.17 -7.27 -1.10
CA TRP A 176 11.50 -7.00 -1.68
C TRP A 176 12.60 -7.78 -0.96
N TRP A 177 12.38 -9.06 -0.73
CA TRP A 177 13.23 -9.97 0.07
C TRP A 177 14.68 -10.07 -0.43
N TRP A 178 14.94 -9.65 -1.66
CA TRP A 178 16.28 -9.61 -2.24
C TRP A 178 17.09 -8.37 -1.83
N GLU A 179 16.45 -7.36 -1.21
CA GLU A 179 17.14 -6.16 -0.73
C GLU A 179 17.73 -6.43 0.66
N LYS A 180 19.00 -6.06 0.83
CA LYS A 180 19.73 -6.29 2.09
C LYS A 180 19.27 -5.34 3.21
N ASP A 181 18.94 -4.10 2.85
CA ASP A 181 18.50 -3.09 3.79
C ASP A 181 16.97 -3.14 3.98
N SER A 182 16.55 -3.53 5.18
CA SER A 182 15.13 -3.57 5.55
C SER A 182 14.50 -2.18 5.66
N GLN A 183 15.28 -1.13 5.93
CA GLN A 183 14.77 0.24 6.07
C GLN A 183 14.34 0.85 4.73
N SER A 184 14.89 0.37 3.62
CA SER A 184 14.51 0.81 2.27
C SER A 184 13.19 0.19 1.77
N ARG A 185 12.60 -0.74 2.51
CA ARG A 185 11.45 -1.56 2.06
C ARG A 185 10.11 -0.82 2.13
N GLU A 186 10.04 0.38 1.58
CA GLU A 186 8.80 1.13 1.34
C GLU A 186 8.64 1.47 -0.14
N CYS A 187 7.40 1.69 -0.56
CA CYS A 187 7.06 1.80 -1.98
C CYS A 187 7.00 3.25 -2.51
N GLY A 188 7.45 4.23 -1.72
CA GLY A 188 7.44 5.65 -2.10
C GLY A 188 6.08 6.37 -1.93
N LEU A 189 5.01 5.67 -1.56
CA LEU A 189 3.76 6.32 -1.10
C LEU A 189 3.84 6.78 0.36
N LEU A 190 4.73 6.17 1.12
CA LEU A 190 5.04 6.57 2.49
C LEU A 190 6.49 7.06 2.46
N PRO A 191 6.75 8.28 2.94
CA PRO A 191 8.12 8.80 2.96
C PRO A 191 9.01 7.86 3.77
N LEU A 192 10.20 7.57 3.25
CA LEU A 192 11.26 7.01 4.07
C LEU A 192 11.53 8.06 5.14
N VAL A 193 11.30 7.71 6.40
CA VAL A 193 11.69 8.57 7.53
C VAL A 193 13.22 8.68 7.48
N ARG A 194 13.71 9.72 6.82
CA ARG A 194 15.11 10.11 7.00
C ARG A 194 15.16 10.65 8.41
N HIS A 195 15.73 9.89 9.34
CA HIS A 195 16.21 10.47 10.59
C HIS A 195 17.15 11.60 10.20
N ALA A 196 16.65 12.83 10.26
CA ALA A 196 17.56 13.97 10.35
C ALA A 196 18.40 13.68 11.60
N ALA A 197 19.69 13.41 11.40
CA ALA A 197 20.63 13.41 12.49
C ALA A 197 20.42 14.74 13.19
N ILE A 198 20.00 14.69 14.45
CA ILE A 198 20.00 15.85 15.31
C ILE A 198 21.47 16.19 15.41
N ALA A 199 21.92 17.13 14.57
CA ALA A 199 23.21 17.77 14.75
C ALA A 199 23.07 18.53 16.06
N GLY A 200 23.72 18.00 17.09
CA GLY A 200 23.78 18.63 18.40
C GLY A 200 24.32 20.02 18.30
N ALA A 201 23.65 20.92 18.97
CA ALA A 201 24.23 22.18 19.41
C ALA A 201 25.10 21.93 20.63
#